data_6e641b4027f3c4a2cd191448a64e8c64
#
_entry.id   6e641b4027f3c4a2cd191448a64e8c64
#
_cell.length_a   1.000
_cell.length_b   1.000
_cell.length_c   1.000
_cell.angle_alpha   90.00
_cell.angle_beta   90.00
_cell.angle_gamma   90.00
#
_symmetry.space_group_name_H-M   'P 1'
#
loop_
_entity.id
_entity.type
_entity.pdbx_description
1 polymer ?
#
loop_
_entity_poly.entity_id
_entity_poly.type
_entity_poly.pdbx_seq_one_letter_code
_entity_poly.pdbx_strand_id
1 'polypeptide(L)'
;VSAREDHLVELVDDDGRVVGETTVATAHEPPGRLHRAFSVLLVDPAGRVLLQRRAAVKTRFPLRWANSCCGHPLPGQSLAEAANRRLAEELGVGPVDLTELGVYLYYAEDPATGRVEFEYDHVLRGDVPADLPTRPDPDEVAELRWVDPETVSTDLDADPRAYAPWLGGVVNRLLHPAEPPRSGAPAGPFRTGAPATEAPERSGGR
;
A
#
# COMPACT_ATOMS: atom_id res chain seq x y z
N VAL A 1 5.27 -15.71 9.89
CA VAL A 1 5.63 -14.28 10.05
C VAL A 1 7.13 -14.10 9.85
N SER A 2 7.99 -14.88 10.52
CA SER A 2 9.47 -14.74 10.47
C SER A 2 10.05 -14.87 9.06
N ALA A 3 9.63 -15.85 8.28
CA ALA A 3 10.21 -16.12 6.95
C ALA A 3 10.01 -14.98 5.93
N ARG A 4 8.98 -14.13 6.10
CA ARG A 4 8.71 -13.01 5.18
C ARG A 4 9.53 -11.77 5.48
N GLU A 5 9.93 -11.56 6.72
CA GLU A 5 10.80 -10.46 7.10
C GLU A 5 12.21 -10.60 6.46
N ASP A 6 12.61 -11.83 6.13
CA ASP A 6 13.88 -12.13 5.47
C ASP A 6 13.82 -12.04 3.93
N HIS A 7 12.63 -11.90 3.33
CA HIS A 7 12.50 -11.71 1.89
C HIS A 7 13.15 -10.41 1.44
N LEU A 8 13.73 -10.42 0.23
CA LEU A 8 14.27 -9.22 -0.38
C LEU A 8 13.18 -8.37 -1.01
N VAL A 9 13.35 -7.07 -0.93
CA VAL A 9 12.57 -6.05 -1.61
C VAL A 9 13.48 -5.14 -2.42
N GLU A 10 12.96 -4.62 -3.53
CA GLU A 10 13.65 -3.61 -4.33
C GLU A 10 13.55 -2.24 -3.66
N LEU A 11 14.69 -1.62 -3.39
CA LEU A 11 14.75 -0.20 -3.04
C LEU A 11 14.62 0.62 -4.30
N VAL A 12 13.83 1.68 -4.23
CA VAL A 12 13.57 2.55 -5.40
C VAL A 12 13.81 4.01 -5.06
N ASP A 13 14.05 4.82 -6.11
CA ASP A 13 13.99 6.28 -5.99
C ASP A 13 12.56 6.80 -6.13
N ASP A 14 12.38 8.14 -6.05
CA ASP A 14 11.08 8.80 -6.13
C ASP A 14 10.39 8.62 -7.52
N ASP A 15 11.13 8.21 -8.54
CA ASP A 15 10.63 7.87 -9.87
C ASP A 15 10.32 6.37 -10.01
N GLY A 16 10.52 5.57 -8.95
CA GLY A 16 10.31 4.12 -8.94
C GLY A 16 11.42 3.30 -9.62
N ARG A 17 12.58 3.91 -9.91
CA ARG A 17 13.72 3.18 -10.47
C ARG A 17 14.43 2.40 -9.37
N VAL A 18 14.76 1.15 -9.64
CA VAL A 18 15.48 0.30 -8.69
C VAL A 18 16.89 0.86 -8.45
N VAL A 19 17.22 1.10 -7.17
CA VAL A 19 18.51 1.62 -6.72
C VAL A 19 19.26 0.65 -5.81
N GLY A 20 18.65 -0.48 -5.46
CA GLY A 20 19.25 -1.51 -4.62
C GLY A 20 18.24 -2.50 -4.09
N GLU A 21 18.66 -3.31 -3.14
CA GLU A 21 17.84 -4.32 -2.48
C GLU A 21 18.11 -4.35 -0.99
N THR A 22 17.14 -4.80 -0.20
CA THR A 22 17.30 -5.07 1.22
C THR A 22 16.26 -6.08 1.70
N THR A 23 16.34 -6.54 2.94
CA THR A 23 15.27 -7.37 3.50
C THR A 23 14.04 -6.55 3.86
N VAL A 24 12.86 -7.18 3.88
CA VAL A 24 11.61 -6.57 4.37
C VAL A 24 11.83 -5.99 5.77
N ALA A 25 12.46 -6.75 6.68
CA ALA A 25 12.76 -6.28 8.03
C ALA A 25 13.51 -4.96 8.04
N THR A 26 14.61 -4.87 7.28
CA THR A 26 15.47 -3.67 7.24
C THR A 26 14.79 -2.49 6.52
N ALA A 27 13.97 -2.73 5.50
CA ALA A 27 13.24 -1.67 4.81
C ALA A 27 12.26 -0.94 5.76
N HIS A 28 11.74 -1.66 6.76
CA HIS A 28 10.75 -1.15 7.72
C HIS A 28 11.35 -0.74 9.08
N GLU A 29 12.66 -0.80 9.26
CA GLU A 29 13.33 -0.21 10.42
C GLU A 29 13.40 1.32 10.28
N PRO A 30 13.15 2.09 11.38
CA PRO A 30 13.29 3.55 11.33
C PRO A 30 14.68 3.99 10.83
N PRO A 31 14.77 5.01 9.96
CA PRO A 31 13.70 5.90 9.49
C PRO A 31 12.88 5.37 8.31
N GLY A 32 13.00 4.10 7.95
CA GLY A 32 12.38 3.50 6.78
C GLY A 32 13.21 3.70 5.50
N ARG A 33 13.07 2.80 4.54
CA ARG A 33 13.71 2.90 3.22
C ARG A 33 12.64 2.78 2.15
N LEU A 34 12.63 3.73 1.20
CA LEU A 34 11.67 3.70 0.09
C LEU A 34 11.88 2.41 -0.72
N HIS A 35 10.83 1.61 -0.81
CA HIS A 35 10.88 0.33 -1.50
C HIS A 35 9.59 0.05 -2.26
N ARG A 36 9.70 -0.87 -3.23
CA ARG A 36 8.60 -1.24 -4.11
C ARG A 36 7.60 -2.11 -3.40
N ALA A 37 6.32 -1.72 -3.50
CA ALA A 37 5.20 -2.42 -2.91
C ALA A 37 4.00 -2.48 -3.86
N PHE A 38 2.98 -3.25 -3.49
CA PHE A 38 1.68 -3.23 -4.14
C PHE A 38 0.55 -3.33 -3.14
N SER A 39 -0.55 -2.66 -3.47
CA SER A 39 -1.86 -2.78 -2.83
C SER A 39 -2.89 -3.30 -3.82
N VAL A 40 -3.65 -4.33 -3.46
CA VAL A 40 -4.75 -4.86 -4.27
C VAL A 40 -6.08 -4.42 -3.69
N LEU A 41 -6.98 -3.95 -4.55
CA LEU A 41 -8.40 -3.74 -4.29
C LEU A 41 -9.21 -4.74 -5.12
N LEU A 42 -9.83 -5.72 -4.47
CA LEU A 42 -10.81 -6.60 -5.11
C LEU A 42 -12.16 -5.89 -5.11
N VAL A 43 -12.77 -5.80 -6.30
CA VAL A 43 -14.02 -5.05 -6.53
C VAL A 43 -15.10 -6.00 -7.02
N ASP A 44 -16.26 -5.99 -6.37
CA ASP A 44 -17.40 -6.78 -6.77
C ASP A 44 -18.25 -6.09 -7.85
N PRO A 45 -19.25 -6.77 -8.47
CA PRO A 45 -20.10 -6.16 -9.50
C PRO A 45 -20.98 -5.00 -9.02
N ALA A 46 -21.14 -4.82 -7.71
CA ALA A 46 -21.82 -3.67 -7.12
C ALA A 46 -20.88 -2.47 -6.90
N GLY A 47 -19.61 -2.60 -7.25
CA GLY A 47 -18.58 -1.58 -7.04
C GLY A 47 -18.02 -1.52 -5.62
N ARG A 48 -18.37 -2.46 -4.74
CA ARG A 48 -17.84 -2.52 -3.38
C ARG A 48 -16.44 -3.10 -3.39
N VAL A 49 -15.61 -2.64 -2.45
CA VAL A 49 -14.26 -3.14 -2.25
C VAL A 49 -14.21 -4.11 -1.07
N LEU A 50 -13.41 -5.17 -1.21
CA LEU A 50 -13.14 -6.10 -0.12
C LEU A 50 -12.04 -5.51 0.76
N LEU A 51 -12.35 -5.19 2.00
CA LEU A 51 -11.37 -4.84 3.03
C LEU A 51 -11.04 -6.05 3.88
N GLN A 52 -9.79 -6.13 4.35
CA GLN A 52 -9.36 -7.09 5.36
C GLN A 52 -9.01 -6.37 6.66
N ARG A 53 -9.37 -6.97 7.79
CA ARG A 53 -8.81 -6.62 9.08
C ARG A 53 -7.55 -7.45 9.29
N ARG A 54 -6.41 -6.77 9.43
CA ARG A 54 -5.11 -7.43 9.59
C ARG A 54 -5.07 -8.28 10.86
N ALA A 55 -4.46 -9.45 10.81
CA ALA A 55 -4.35 -10.32 11.98
C ALA A 55 -3.55 -9.65 13.12
N ALA A 56 -3.82 -10.07 14.37
CA ALA A 56 -3.15 -9.53 15.55
C ALA A 56 -1.63 -9.80 15.59
N VAL A 57 -1.20 -10.85 14.89
CA VAL A 57 0.22 -11.27 14.82
C VAL A 57 1.04 -10.54 13.75
N LYS A 58 0.43 -9.61 13.00
CA LYS A 58 1.14 -8.82 12.00
C LYS A 58 2.16 -7.90 12.68
N THR A 59 3.35 -7.81 12.10
CA THR A 59 4.48 -7.01 12.62
C THR A 59 4.29 -5.51 12.49
N ARG A 60 3.37 -5.08 11.62
CA ARG A 60 3.04 -3.68 11.35
C ARG A 60 1.54 -3.50 11.28
N PHE A 61 1.02 -2.45 11.93
CA PHE A 61 -0.39 -2.06 11.93
C PHE A 61 -1.36 -3.24 12.19
N PRO A 62 -1.17 -4.05 13.27
CA PRO A 62 -2.06 -5.16 13.59
C PRO A 62 -3.48 -4.66 13.87
N LEU A 63 -4.47 -5.51 13.56
CA LEU A 63 -5.90 -5.26 13.80
C LEU A 63 -6.50 -4.03 13.09
N ARG A 64 -5.77 -3.41 12.16
CA ARG A 64 -6.27 -2.32 11.33
C ARG A 64 -7.00 -2.86 10.10
N TRP A 65 -8.05 -2.16 9.67
CA TRP A 65 -8.68 -2.39 8.38
C TRP A 65 -7.78 -1.85 7.26
N ALA A 66 -7.57 -2.66 6.26
CA ALA A 66 -6.75 -2.35 5.09
C ALA A 66 -7.44 -2.82 3.80
N ASN A 67 -6.87 -2.51 2.65
CA ASN A 67 -7.28 -3.01 1.35
C ASN A 67 -7.21 -4.55 1.29
N SER A 68 -7.66 -5.16 0.19
CA SER A 68 -7.86 -6.61 0.08
C SER A 68 -6.58 -7.41 0.33
N CYS A 69 -5.44 -6.93 -0.16
CA CYS A 69 -4.13 -7.56 0.01
C CYS A 69 -3.03 -6.55 -0.23
N CYS A 70 -1.91 -6.68 0.49
CA CYS A 70 -0.69 -5.90 0.28
C CYS A 70 0.53 -6.81 0.25
N GLY A 71 1.61 -6.32 -0.35
CA GLY A 71 2.87 -7.05 -0.32
C GLY A 71 3.97 -6.40 -1.14
N HIS A 72 5.09 -7.12 -1.19
CA HIS A 72 6.28 -6.70 -1.90
C HIS A 72 6.61 -7.71 -2.99
N PRO A 73 6.85 -7.29 -4.24
CA PRO A 73 7.44 -8.15 -5.24
C PRO A 73 8.85 -8.55 -4.81
N LEU A 74 9.25 -9.76 -5.09
CA LEU A 74 10.66 -10.12 -5.02
C LEU A 74 11.43 -9.37 -6.13
N PRO A 75 12.74 -9.16 -5.98
CA PRO A 75 13.55 -8.52 -7.02
C PRO A 75 13.33 -9.16 -8.39
N GLY A 76 12.97 -8.32 -9.38
CA GLY A 76 12.66 -8.76 -10.73
C GLY A 76 11.31 -9.47 -10.94
N GLN A 77 10.52 -9.67 -9.88
CA GLN A 77 9.19 -10.29 -9.99
C GLN A 77 8.16 -9.29 -10.55
N SER A 78 7.25 -9.75 -11.40
CA SER A 78 6.14 -8.92 -11.86
C SER A 78 5.13 -8.65 -10.73
N LEU A 79 4.47 -7.48 -10.79
CA LEU A 79 3.42 -7.11 -9.83
C LEU A 79 2.26 -8.12 -9.84
N ALA A 80 1.82 -8.54 -11.02
CA ALA A 80 0.70 -9.47 -11.16
C ALA A 80 0.99 -10.84 -10.53
N GLU A 81 2.20 -11.38 -10.72
CA GLU A 81 2.62 -12.65 -10.09
C GLU A 81 2.72 -12.52 -8.57
N ALA A 82 3.35 -11.43 -8.08
CA ALA A 82 3.49 -11.18 -6.65
C ALA A 82 2.11 -11.01 -5.97
N ALA A 83 1.24 -10.20 -6.57
CA ALA A 83 -0.09 -9.94 -6.04
C ALA A 83 -0.98 -11.19 -6.03
N ASN A 84 -1.02 -11.96 -7.13
CA ASN A 84 -1.80 -13.20 -7.19
C ASN A 84 -1.28 -14.26 -6.21
N ARG A 85 0.04 -14.38 -6.03
CA ARG A 85 0.60 -15.24 -4.99
C ARG A 85 0.09 -14.83 -3.61
N ARG A 86 0.10 -13.52 -3.28
CA ARG A 86 -0.36 -13.02 -1.98
C ARG A 86 -1.86 -13.17 -1.78
N LEU A 87 -2.68 -12.95 -2.82
CA LEU A 87 -4.12 -13.21 -2.78
C LEU A 87 -4.41 -14.69 -2.46
N ALA A 88 -3.67 -15.60 -3.06
CA ALA A 88 -3.81 -17.03 -2.77
C ALA A 88 -3.37 -17.39 -1.33
N GLU A 89 -2.27 -16.82 -0.85
CA GLU A 89 -1.73 -17.05 0.49
C GLU A 89 -2.62 -16.45 1.60
N GLU A 90 -3.03 -15.17 1.45
CA GLU A 90 -3.79 -14.46 2.49
C GLU A 90 -5.29 -14.78 2.48
N LEU A 91 -5.88 -14.90 1.30
CA LEU A 91 -7.34 -15.00 1.12
C LEU A 91 -7.81 -16.31 0.54
N GLY A 92 -6.90 -17.17 0.06
CA GLY A 92 -7.25 -18.38 -0.68
C GLY A 92 -7.94 -18.09 -2.02
N VAL A 93 -7.75 -16.89 -2.57
CA VAL A 93 -8.34 -16.46 -3.84
C VAL A 93 -7.45 -16.93 -4.99
N GLY A 94 -8.05 -17.52 -6.01
CA GLY A 94 -7.36 -17.93 -7.24
C GLY A 94 -6.85 -16.74 -8.06
N PRO A 95 -6.15 -17.00 -9.17
CA PRO A 95 -5.63 -15.93 -10.02
C PRO A 95 -6.73 -14.98 -10.49
N VAL A 96 -6.44 -13.67 -10.36
CA VAL A 96 -7.31 -12.56 -10.77
C VAL A 96 -6.56 -11.72 -11.81
N ASP A 97 -7.26 -11.29 -12.86
CA ASP A 97 -6.72 -10.28 -13.77
C ASP A 97 -6.64 -8.94 -13.05
N LEU A 98 -5.42 -8.39 -12.97
CA LEU A 98 -5.13 -7.17 -12.23
C LEU A 98 -4.80 -6.02 -13.17
N THR A 99 -5.43 -4.87 -12.93
CA THR A 99 -5.18 -3.61 -13.65
C THR A 99 -4.51 -2.63 -12.69
N GLU A 100 -3.40 -2.01 -13.10
CA GLU A 100 -2.74 -0.97 -12.31
C GLU A 100 -3.49 0.36 -12.44
N LEU A 101 -3.81 0.98 -11.31
CA LEU A 101 -4.50 2.27 -11.18
C LEU A 101 -3.53 3.45 -10.99
N GLY A 102 -2.25 3.15 -10.89
CA GLY A 102 -1.17 4.12 -10.64
C GLY A 102 -0.45 3.86 -9.31
N VAL A 103 0.42 4.77 -8.95
CA VAL A 103 1.29 4.67 -7.77
C VAL A 103 0.82 5.60 -6.67
N TYR A 104 0.90 5.13 -5.44
CA TYR A 104 0.72 5.91 -4.23
C TYR A 104 2.00 5.87 -3.38
N LEU A 105 2.72 6.99 -3.35
CA LEU A 105 3.91 7.14 -2.51
C LEU A 105 3.47 7.59 -1.12
N TYR A 106 3.85 6.83 -0.08
CA TYR A 106 3.48 7.19 1.29
C TYR A 106 4.54 6.79 2.31
N TYR A 107 4.47 7.50 3.45
CA TYR A 107 5.25 7.22 4.65
C TYR A 107 4.30 7.16 5.85
N ALA A 108 4.46 6.13 6.69
CA ALA A 108 3.67 5.99 7.92
C ALA A 108 4.48 5.26 9.01
N GLU A 109 4.46 5.80 10.21
CA GLU A 109 5.02 5.15 11.39
C GLU A 109 3.93 4.40 12.15
N ASP A 110 4.21 3.16 12.54
CA ASP A 110 3.32 2.40 13.41
C ASP A 110 3.65 2.69 14.88
N PRO A 111 2.79 3.42 15.60
CA PRO A 111 3.07 3.79 16.99
C PRO A 111 3.07 2.59 17.95
N ALA A 112 2.48 1.46 17.54
CA ALA A 112 2.41 0.26 18.36
C ALA A 112 3.68 -0.59 18.28
N THR A 113 4.34 -0.61 17.12
CA THR A 113 5.50 -1.48 16.87
C THR A 113 6.80 -0.72 16.66
N GLY A 114 6.72 0.60 16.42
CA GLY A 114 7.87 1.45 16.05
C GLY A 114 8.40 1.17 14.64
N ARG A 115 7.70 0.36 13.84
CA ARG A 115 8.04 0.09 12.46
C ARG A 115 7.51 1.18 11.53
N VAL A 116 8.08 1.25 10.32
CA VAL A 116 7.77 2.28 9.33
C VAL A 116 7.34 1.61 8.03
N GLU A 117 6.32 2.15 7.39
CA GLU A 117 6.00 1.90 5.99
C GLU A 117 6.50 3.10 5.17
N PHE A 118 7.38 2.87 4.21
CA PHE A 118 7.83 3.87 3.26
C PHE A 118 7.85 3.24 1.88
N GLU A 119 6.74 3.38 1.16
CA GLU A 119 6.45 2.55 -0.01
C GLU A 119 6.16 3.37 -1.27
N TYR A 120 6.74 2.88 -2.35
CA TYR A 120 6.33 3.18 -3.72
C TYR A 120 5.29 2.13 -4.11
N ASP A 121 4.03 2.39 -3.73
CA ASP A 121 2.94 1.43 -3.73
C ASP A 121 2.17 1.45 -5.05
N HIS A 122 2.28 0.36 -5.82
CA HIS A 122 1.51 0.14 -7.03
C HIS A 122 0.10 -0.32 -6.67
N VAL A 123 -0.90 0.51 -6.93
CA VAL A 123 -2.31 0.18 -6.64
C VAL A 123 -2.91 -0.62 -7.78
N LEU A 124 -3.38 -1.82 -7.47
CA LEU A 124 -3.92 -2.78 -8.41
C LEU A 124 -5.41 -3.03 -8.13
N ARG A 125 -6.22 -3.08 -9.19
CA ARG A 125 -7.63 -3.47 -9.15
C ARG A 125 -7.81 -4.85 -9.73
N GLY A 126 -8.60 -5.70 -9.06
CA GLY A 126 -9.11 -6.97 -9.59
C GLY A 126 -10.62 -7.03 -9.51
N ASP A 127 -11.30 -7.23 -10.64
CA ASP A 127 -12.74 -7.43 -10.66
C ASP A 127 -13.06 -8.90 -10.36
N VAL A 128 -13.96 -9.14 -9.39
CA VAL A 128 -14.26 -10.47 -8.88
C VAL A 128 -15.78 -10.67 -8.76
N PRO A 129 -16.29 -11.92 -8.78
CA PRO A 129 -17.72 -12.18 -8.61
C PRO A 129 -18.20 -11.81 -7.19
N ALA A 130 -19.51 -11.51 -7.06
CA ALA A 130 -20.12 -11.13 -5.79
C ALA A 130 -20.05 -12.24 -4.72
N ASP A 131 -19.99 -13.50 -5.15
CA ASP A 131 -19.89 -14.69 -4.32
C ASP A 131 -18.45 -15.23 -4.28
N LEU A 132 -17.45 -14.35 -4.39
CA LEU A 132 -16.03 -14.72 -4.35
C LEU A 132 -15.75 -15.68 -3.19
N PRO A 133 -15.34 -16.92 -3.48
CA PRO A 133 -14.97 -17.84 -2.42
C PRO A 133 -13.65 -17.42 -1.80
N THR A 134 -13.65 -17.23 -0.48
CA THR A 134 -12.45 -16.88 0.27
C THR A 134 -12.15 -17.91 1.33
N ARG A 135 -10.87 -18.13 1.60
CA ARG A 135 -10.36 -18.94 2.71
C ARG A 135 -9.21 -18.20 3.37
N PRO A 136 -9.51 -17.17 4.21
CA PRO A 136 -8.49 -16.36 4.84
C PRO A 136 -7.55 -17.18 5.73
N ASP A 137 -6.25 -16.88 5.64
CA ASP A 137 -5.27 -17.37 6.61
C ASP A 137 -5.43 -16.57 7.91
N PRO A 138 -5.72 -17.21 9.06
CA PRO A 138 -5.93 -16.51 10.32
C PRO A 138 -4.69 -15.78 10.85
N ASP A 139 -3.48 -16.14 10.41
CA ASP A 139 -2.24 -15.43 10.74
C ASP A 139 -2.04 -14.16 9.89
N GLU A 140 -2.84 -13.98 8.85
CA GLU A 140 -2.81 -12.81 7.98
C GLU A 140 -4.04 -11.92 8.15
N VAL A 141 -5.23 -12.53 8.24
CA VAL A 141 -6.53 -11.87 8.15
C VAL A 141 -7.43 -12.29 9.31
N ALA A 142 -7.81 -11.33 10.15
CA ALA A 142 -8.75 -11.56 11.25
C ALA A 142 -10.22 -11.49 10.78
N GLU A 143 -10.53 -10.64 9.80
CA GLU A 143 -11.91 -10.40 9.34
C GLU A 143 -11.91 -9.85 7.91
N LEU A 144 -12.99 -10.12 7.17
CA LEU A 144 -13.24 -9.56 5.83
C LEU A 144 -14.58 -8.83 5.81
N ARG A 145 -14.66 -7.73 5.06
CA ARG A 145 -15.94 -7.04 4.77
C ARG A 145 -15.93 -6.35 3.42
N TRP A 146 -17.08 -6.34 2.76
CA TRP A 146 -17.34 -5.54 1.58
C TRP A 146 -17.83 -4.15 1.98
N VAL A 147 -17.25 -3.10 1.42
CA VAL A 147 -17.61 -1.70 1.71
C VAL A 147 -17.76 -0.91 0.41
N ASP A 148 -18.59 0.12 0.45
CA ASP A 148 -18.62 1.13 -0.60
C ASP A 148 -17.36 1.99 -0.49
N PRO A 149 -16.54 2.10 -1.56
CA PRO A 149 -15.30 2.86 -1.51
C PRO A 149 -15.52 4.36 -1.21
N GLU A 150 -16.68 4.93 -1.57
CA GLU A 150 -17.00 6.34 -1.29
C GLU A 150 -17.19 6.59 0.22
N THR A 151 -17.58 5.58 1.00
CA THR A 151 -17.76 5.70 2.46
C THR A 151 -16.45 5.62 3.22
N VAL A 152 -15.38 5.09 2.64
CA VAL A 152 -14.09 4.86 3.31
C VAL A 152 -13.50 6.16 3.87
N SER A 153 -13.60 7.28 3.14
CA SER A 153 -13.12 8.58 3.62
C SER A 153 -13.83 9.02 4.89
N THR A 154 -15.17 8.88 4.92
CA THR A 154 -15.98 9.22 6.10
C THR A 154 -15.66 8.33 7.29
N ASP A 155 -15.46 7.04 7.04
CA ASP A 155 -15.08 6.07 8.06
C ASP A 155 -13.69 6.35 8.64
N LEU A 156 -12.72 6.72 7.78
CA LEU A 156 -11.37 7.14 8.19
C LEU A 156 -11.38 8.40 9.05
N ASP A 157 -12.22 9.39 8.71
CA ASP A 157 -12.37 10.62 9.48
C ASP A 157 -13.01 10.36 10.85
N ALA A 158 -13.96 9.42 10.91
CA ALA A 158 -14.65 9.06 12.15
C ALA A 158 -13.77 8.27 13.12
N ASP A 159 -12.97 7.32 12.62
CA ASP A 159 -12.04 6.51 13.43
C ASP A 159 -10.75 6.18 12.68
N PRO A 160 -9.80 7.13 12.56
CA PRO A 160 -8.56 6.91 11.82
C PRO A 160 -7.68 5.80 12.43
N ARG A 161 -7.93 5.44 13.71
CA ARG A 161 -7.15 4.38 14.37
C ARG A 161 -7.63 2.97 14.04
N ALA A 162 -8.83 2.83 13.51
CA ALA A 162 -9.35 1.53 13.05
C ALA A 162 -8.75 1.10 11.71
N TYR A 163 -8.16 2.03 10.96
CA TYR A 163 -7.71 1.82 9.57
C TYR A 163 -6.19 1.94 9.43
N ALA A 164 -5.66 1.24 8.45
CA ALA A 164 -4.29 1.41 8.00
C ALA A 164 -4.11 2.79 7.35
N PRO A 165 -3.02 3.52 7.65
CA PRO A 165 -2.87 4.91 7.21
C PRO A 165 -2.81 5.10 5.69
N TRP A 166 -2.44 4.06 4.94
CA TRP A 166 -2.41 4.10 3.47
C TRP A 166 -3.77 3.88 2.81
N LEU A 167 -4.77 3.31 3.53
CA LEU A 167 -6.03 2.88 2.92
C LEU A 167 -6.75 4.00 2.16
N GLY A 168 -6.78 5.21 2.72
CA GLY A 168 -7.41 6.35 2.06
C GLY A 168 -6.77 6.70 0.72
N GLY A 169 -5.44 6.72 0.66
CA GLY A 169 -4.70 6.98 -0.58
C GLY A 169 -4.89 5.87 -1.62
N VAL A 170 -4.91 4.61 -1.18
CA VAL A 170 -5.13 3.45 -2.06
C VAL A 170 -6.56 3.48 -2.65
N VAL A 171 -7.59 3.72 -1.82
CA VAL A 171 -8.99 3.82 -2.29
C VAL A 171 -9.18 5.06 -3.18
N ASN A 172 -8.50 6.16 -2.89
CA ASN A 172 -8.54 7.32 -3.76
C ASN A 172 -8.04 7.04 -5.19
N ARG A 173 -7.08 6.12 -5.37
CA ARG A 173 -6.65 5.67 -6.70
C ARG A 173 -7.74 4.88 -7.43
N LEU A 174 -8.60 4.17 -6.73
CA LEU A 174 -9.76 3.51 -7.33
C LEU A 174 -10.81 4.51 -7.79
N LEU A 175 -11.12 5.51 -6.97
CA LEU A 175 -12.11 6.53 -7.28
C LEU A 175 -11.62 7.51 -8.35
N HIS A 176 -10.31 7.77 -8.39
CA HIS A 176 -9.66 8.71 -9.30
C HIS A 176 -8.39 8.07 -9.90
N PRO A 177 -8.55 7.09 -10.79
CA PRO A 177 -7.40 6.43 -11.41
C PRO A 177 -6.55 7.47 -12.15
N ALA A 178 -5.23 7.38 -11.99
CA ALA A 178 -4.32 8.21 -12.77
C ALA A 178 -4.51 7.90 -14.26
N GLU A 179 -4.51 8.92 -15.13
CA GLU A 179 -4.46 8.66 -16.56
C GLU A 179 -3.24 7.76 -16.85
N PRO A 180 -3.42 6.69 -17.64
CA PRO A 180 -2.28 5.86 -18.02
C PRO A 180 -1.21 6.75 -18.67
N PRO A 181 0.09 6.54 -18.40
CA PRO A 181 1.14 7.34 -18.99
C PRO A 181 0.96 7.34 -20.51
N ARG A 182 0.80 8.53 -21.09
CA ARG A 182 0.71 8.67 -22.54
C ARG A 182 1.99 8.09 -23.12
N SER A 183 1.88 7.05 -23.92
CA SER A 183 3.01 6.41 -24.56
C SER A 183 3.82 7.48 -25.33
N GLY A 184 4.99 7.84 -24.82
CA GLY A 184 5.92 8.75 -25.51
C GLY A 184 6.29 10.07 -24.83
N ALA A 185 5.86 10.35 -23.59
CA ALA A 185 6.35 11.53 -22.87
C ALA A 185 7.30 11.12 -21.72
N PRO A 186 8.52 11.70 -21.62
CA PRO A 186 9.35 11.50 -20.43
C PRO A 186 8.64 12.10 -19.21
N ALA A 187 8.61 11.36 -18.10
CA ALA A 187 8.06 11.82 -16.83
C ALA A 187 8.75 13.12 -16.40
N GLY A 188 7.97 14.20 -16.31
CA GLY A 188 8.46 15.46 -15.76
C GLY A 188 8.59 15.35 -14.24
N PRO A 189 9.51 16.11 -13.61
CA PRO A 189 9.76 16.00 -12.17
C PRO A 189 8.54 16.42 -11.36
N PHE A 190 8.14 15.57 -10.43
CA PHE A 190 7.16 15.92 -9.42
C PHE A 190 7.68 17.08 -8.56
N ARG A 191 6.95 18.18 -8.50
CA ARG A 191 7.24 19.26 -7.58
C ARG A 191 6.87 18.81 -6.16
N THR A 192 7.86 18.50 -5.36
CA THR A 192 7.71 18.36 -3.91
C THR A 192 7.39 19.74 -3.34
N GLY A 193 6.17 19.93 -2.86
CA GLY A 193 5.79 21.07 -2.05
C GLY A 193 6.38 20.92 -0.65
N ALA A 194 7.64 21.33 -0.46
CA ALA A 194 8.16 21.54 0.88
C ALA A 194 7.59 22.85 1.43
N PRO A 195 7.12 22.91 2.69
CA PRO A 195 6.77 24.18 3.30
C PRO A 195 8.06 25.00 3.48
N ALA A 196 8.03 26.24 2.97
CA ALA A 196 9.11 27.19 3.17
C ALA A 196 9.27 27.49 4.67
N THR A 197 10.36 27.05 5.26
CA THR A 197 10.84 27.51 6.56
C THR A 197 11.43 28.90 6.34
N GLU A 198 10.71 29.94 6.78
CA GLU A 198 11.25 31.29 6.94
C GLU A 198 12.38 31.26 7.97
N ALA A 199 13.59 31.59 7.53
CA ALA A 199 14.71 31.87 8.42
C ALA A 199 14.50 33.22 9.14
N PRO A 200 14.80 33.29 10.46
CA PRO A 200 14.72 34.59 11.16
C PRO A 200 15.84 35.52 10.71
N GLU A 201 15.46 36.71 10.28
CA GLU A 201 16.36 37.83 10.00
C GLU A 201 17.20 38.16 11.24
N ARG A 202 18.52 38.08 11.10
CA ARG A 202 19.46 38.65 12.07
C ARG A 202 19.48 40.17 11.87
N SER A 203 18.82 40.93 12.74
CA SER A 203 19.03 42.34 12.86
C SER A 203 20.40 42.62 13.49
N GLY A 204 21.33 43.08 12.69
CA GLY A 204 22.53 43.76 13.18
C GLY A 204 22.18 45.20 13.60
N GLY A 205 22.59 45.59 14.78
CA GLY A 205 22.51 46.97 15.29
C GLY A 205 23.65 47.22 16.23
N ARG A 206 24.50 48.05 15.83
CA ARG A 206 25.55 48.86 16.47
C ARG A 206 25.72 48.77 18.00
#